data_f34b9a01573d7a4d9ef0c95ea1f4c087
#
_entry.id   f34b9a01573d7a4d9ef0c95ea1f4c087
#
_cell.length_a   1.000
_cell.length_b   1.000
_cell.length_c   1.000
_cell.angle_alpha   90.00
_cell.angle_beta   90.00
_cell.angle_gamma   90.00
#
_symmetry.space_group_name_H-M   'P 1'
#
loop_
_entity.id
_entity.type
_entity.pdbx_description
1 polymer ?
#
loop_
_entity_poly.entity_id
_entity_poly.type
_entity_poly.pdbx_seq_one_letter_code
_entity_poly.pdbx_strand_id
1 'polypeptide(L)'
;MTHRFSGPGLRRVVRAAAAAELVAAAVRRVRIAAGMRRGDQAVIDAKRHRNKRFANKMVTSVGRAGRPRSIFAVIECTGRRSGRRYTTPIRVVEEAGGFIVPLTYGPRTSWYANLRAGPGQLHWQGRTIAVGNPTLVPTGTVAHLFPPPSRFLVWLDRTDHCVRLEELTPRAHSAH
;
A
#
# COMPACT_ATOMS: atom_id res chain seq x y z
N MET A 1 -27.88 -43.07 -9.68
CA MET A 1 -26.94 -43.05 -10.84
C MET A 1 -26.56 -41.64 -11.12
N THR A 2 -25.43 -41.18 -10.59
CA THR A 2 -24.91 -39.81 -10.80
C THR A 2 -23.68 -39.89 -11.70
N HIS A 3 -23.84 -39.55 -12.99
CA HIS A 3 -22.74 -39.47 -13.96
C HIS A 3 -21.84 -38.27 -13.59
N ARG A 4 -20.65 -38.54 -13.08
CA ARG A 4 -19.55 -37.57 -13.01
C ARG A 4 -18.98 -37.35 -14.40
N PHE A 5 -19.32 -36.24 -15.05
CA PHE A 5 -18.64 -35.75 -16.26
C PHE A 5 -17.31 -35.10 -15.84
N SER A 6 -16.25 -35.88 -15.80
CA SER A 6 -14.86 -35.38 -15.69
C SER A 6 -14.04 -35.93 -16.87
N GLY A 7 -14.26 -35.36 -18.04
CA GLY A 7 -13.49 -35.70 -19.24
C GLY A 7 -12.19 -34.87 -19.34
N PRO A 8 -11.11 -35.40 -19.94
CA PRO A 8 -9.83 -34.70 -20.12
C PRO A 8 -9.96 -33.38 -20.91
N GLY A 9 -11.00 -33.24 -21.74
CA GLY A 9 -11.30 -32.00 -22.45
C GLY A 9 -11.68 -30.84 -21.58
N LEU A 10 -12.50 -31.07 -20.54
CA LEU A 10 -12.93 -30.01 -19.61
C LEU A 10 -11.75 -29.43 -18.83
N ARG A 11 -10.81 -30.28 -18.40
CA ARG A 11 -9.58 -29.82 -17.70
C ARG A 11 -8.67 -28.97 -18.60
N ARG A 12 -8.61 -29.27 -19.90
CA ARG A 12 -7.85 -28.45 -20.87
C ARG A 12 -8.50 -27.10 -21.09
N VAL A 13 -9.83 -27.03 -21.23
CA VAL A 13 -10.57 -25.79 -21.39
C VAL A 13 -10.44 -24.90 -20.15
N VAL A 14 -10.58 -25.46 -18.95
CA VAL A 14 -10.42 -24.70 -17.70
C VAL A 14 -8.99 -24.18 -17.53
N ARG A 15 -7.98 -24.98 -17.90
CA ARG A 15 -6.57 -24.52 -17.87
C ARG A 15 -6.30 -23.43 -18.90
N ALA A 16 -6.85 -23.53 -20.11
CA ALA A 16 -6.71 -22.50 -21.14
C ALA A 16 -7.40 -21.19 -20.74
N ALA A 17 -8.60 -21.26 -20.15
CA ALA A 17 -9.31 -20.10 -19.63
C ALA A 17 -8.53 -19.43 -18.47
N ALA A 18 -8.01 -20.21 -17.54
CA ALA A 18 -7.19 -19.68 -16.44
C ALA A 18 -5.89 -19.03 -16.95
N ALA A 19 -5.23 -19.62 -17.95
CA ALA A 19 -4.05 -19.04 -18.58
C ALA A 19 -4.38 -17.73 -19.31
N ALA A 20 -5.49 -17.68 -20.04
CA ALA A 20 -5.96 -16.45 -20.71
C ALA A 20 -6.27 -15.33 -19.70
N GLU A 21 -6.90 -15.65 -18.58
CA GLU A 21 -7.14 -14.68 -17.50
C GLU A 21 -5.85 -14.15 -16.88
N LEU A 22 -4.86 -15.01 -16.66
CA LEU A 22 -3.54 -14.61 -16.15
C LEU A 22 -2.84 -13.66 -17.13
N VAL A 23 -2.86 -13.96 -18.42
CA VAL A 23 -2.30 -13.11 -19.48
C VAL A 23 -3.05 -11.77 -19.54
N ALA A 24 -4.38 -11.78 -19.51
CA ALA A 24 -5.19 -10.55 -19.49
C ALA A 24 -4.92 -9.70 -18.25
N ALA A 25 -4.73 -10.33 -17.10
CA ALA A 25 -4.36 -9.65 -15.87
C ALA A 25 -2.95 -9.04 -15.95
N ALA A 26 -1.99 -9.74 -16.54
CA ALA A 26 -0.63 -9.25 -16.77
C ALA A 26 -0.63 -8.05 -17.74
N VAL A 27 -1.31 -8.15 -18.88
CA VAL A 27 -1.46 -7.06 -19.87
C VAL A 27 -2.12 -5.85 -19.22
N ARG A 28 -3.17 -6.04 -18.42
CA ARG A 28 -3.83 -4.96 -17.68
C ARG A 28 -2.87 -4.27 -16.71
N ARG A 29 -2.05 -5.05 -15.99
CA ARG A 29 -1.03 -4.49 -15.09
C ARG A 29 0.01 -3.66 -15.83
N VAL A 30 0.49 -4.15 -16.97
CA VAL A 30 1.45 -3.42 -17.83
C VAL A 30 0.84 -2.13 -18.36
N ARG A 31 -0.42 -2.14 -18.82
CA ARG A 31 -1.13 -0.93 -19.28
C ARG A 31 -1.29 0.10 -18.16
N ILE A 32 -1.67 -0.34 -16.97
CA ILE A 32 -1.76 0.55 -15.80
C ILE A 32 -0.40 1.14 -15.45
N ALA A 33 0.65 0.31 -15.42
CA ALA A 33 2.01 0.77 -15.16
C ALA A 33 2.47 1.78 -16.24
N ALA A 34 2.18 1.52 -17.51
CA ALA A 34 2.50 2.43 -18.61
C ALA A 34 1.74 3.77 -18.53
N GLY A 35 0.45 3.75 -18.13
CA GLY A 35 -0.34 4.96 -17.90
C GLY A 35 0.17 5.76 -16.71
N MET A 36 0.53 5.09 -15.62
CA MET A 36 1.15 5.74 -14.45
C MET A 36 2.49 6.38 -14.81
N ARG A 37 3.28 5.74 -15.68
CA ARG A 37 4.54 6.27 -16.20
C ARG A 37 4.36 7.57 -16.96
N ARG A 38 3.29 7.68 -17.74
CA ARG A 38 2.98 8.88 -18.53
C ARG A 38 2.30 9.97 -17.71
N GLY A 39 2.06 9.74 -16.41
CA GLY A 39 1.32 10.67 -15.57
C GLY A 39 -0.16 10.78 -15.93
N ASP A 40 -0.71 9.74 -16.60
CA ASP A 40 -2.12 9.71 -17.00
C ASP A 40 -3.02 9.75 -15.77
N GLN A 41 -3.63 10.90 -15.56
CA GLN A 41 -4.43 11.19 -14.37
C GLN A 41 -5.65 10.27 -14.29
N ALA A 42 -6.24 9.89 -15.42
CA ALA A 42 -7.38 8.98 -15.45
C ALA A 42 -6.99 7.58 -14.97
N VAL A 43 -5.82 7.09 -15.35
CA VAL A 43 -5.29 5.80 -14.90
C VAL A 43 -4.94 5.83 -13.42
N ILE A 44 -4.36 6.92 -12.94
CA ILE A 44 -4.02 7.13 -11.53
C ILE A 44 -5.30 7.15 -10.68
N ASP A 45 -6.32 7.87 -11.12
CA ASP A 45 -7.59 8.00 -10.41
C ASP A 45 -8.42 6.71 -10.45
N ALA A 46 -8.44 5.98 -11.57
CA ALA A 46 -9.05 4.65 -11.67
C ALA A 46 -8.38 3.65 -10.72
N LYS A 47 -7.05 3.66 -10.63
CA LYS A 47 -6.30 2.82 -9.68
C LYS A 47 -6.60 3.23 -8.24
N ARG A 48 -6.68 4.54 -7.96
CA ARG A 48 -7.03 5.09 -6.64
C ARG A 48 -8.44 4.68 -6.21
N HIS A 49 -9.44 4.79 -7.09
CA HIS A 49 -10.83 4.38 -6.83
C HIS A 49 -10.96 2.87 -6.57
N ARG A 50 -10.30 2.06 -7.39
CA ARG A 50 -10.28 0.60 -7.20
C ARG A 50 -9.64 0.22 -5.86
N ASN A 51 -8.53 0.87 -5.49
CA ASN A 51 -7.88 0.61 -4.22
C ASN A 51 -8.67 1.10 -3.02
N LYS A 52 -9.47 2.17 -3.13
CA LYS A 52 -10.40 2.57 -2.05
C LYS A 52 -11.41 1.46 -1.73
N ARG A 53 -11.96 0.77 -2.74
CA ARG A 53 -12.84 -0.39 -2.52
C ARG A 53 -12.12 -1.58 -1.89
N PHE A 54 -10.86 -1.80 -2.26
CA PHE A 54 -10.02 -2.85 -1.68
C PHE A 54 -9.57 -2.48 -0.27
N ALA A 55 -9.25 -1.22 -0.02
CA ALA A 55 -8.86 -0.68 1.27
C ALA A 55 -9.94 -0.86 2.32
N ASN A 56 -11.22 -0.61 1.98
CA ASN A 56 -12.33 -0.86 2.90
C ASN A 56 -12.45 -2.33 3.31
N LYS A 57 -12.16 -3.27 2.40
CA LYS A 57 -12.08 -4.71 2.73
C LYS A 57 -10.83 -5.07 3.53
N MET A 58 -9.70 -4.38 3.31
CA MET A 58 -8.47 -4.59 4.08
C MET A 58 -8.52 -3.96 5.47
N VAL A 59 -9.17 -2.80 5.62
CA VAL A 59 -9.35 -2.13 6.91
C VAL A 59 -10.33 -2.92 7.79
N THR A 60 -11.35 -3.54 7.20
CA THR A 60 -12.23 -4.48 7.93
C THR A 60 -11.53 -5.80 8.27
N SER A 61 -10.46 -6.17 7.57
CA SER A 61 -9.59 -7.28 7.98
C SER A 61 -8.36 -6.78 8.76
N VAL A 62 -8.61 -6.09 9.88
CA VAL A 62 -7.60 -5.66 10.88
C VAL A 62 -6.63 -6.80 11.27
N GLY A 63 -7.03 -8.06 11.03
CA GLY A 63 -6.17 -9.22 11.17
C GLY A 63 -4.93 -9.28 10.25
N ARG A 64 -4.87 -8.51 9.14
CA ARG A 64 -3.67 -8.52 8.28
C ARG A 64 -2.63 -7.50 8.70
N ALA A 65 -3.02 -6.33 9.20
CA ALA A 65 -2.10 -5.35 9.76
C ALA A 65 -1.46 -5.84 11.08
N GLY A 66 -2.15 -6.74 11.80
CA GLY A 66 -1.64 -7.38 13.02
C GLY A 66 -0.77 -8.63 12.80
N ARG A 67 -0.63 -9.13 11.58
CA ARG A 67 0.18 -10.34 11.33
C ARG A 67 1.68 -10.04 11.42
N PRO A 68 2.45 -10.87 12.16
CA PRO A 68 3.91 -10.78 12.18
C PRO A 68 4.47 -10.80 10.74
N ARG A 69 5.49 -10.01 10.46
CA ARG A 69 6.13 -9.86 9.14
C ARG A 69 5.22 -9.28 8.03
N SER A 70 4.08 -8.68 8.37
CA SER A 70 3.27 -7.98 7.37
C SER A 70 3.99 -6.71 6.89
N ILE A 71 4.06 -6.55 5.57
CA ILE A 71 4.49 -5.29 4.93
C ILE A 71 3.34 -4.28 4.80
N PHE A 72 2.13 -4.68 5.20
CA PHE A 72 0.94 -3.82 5.15
C PHE A 72 0.66 -3.25 6.52
N ALA A 73 0.37 -1.97 6.55
CA ALA A 73 0.00 -1.19 7.71
C ALA A 73 -1.18 -0.29 7.39
N VAL A 74 -1.75 0.32 8.40
CA VAL A 74 -2.77 1.37 8.27
C VAL A 74 -2.21 2.64 8.89
N ILE A 75 -2.13 3.71 8.10
CA ILE A 75 -1.82 5.04 8.61
C ILE A 75 -3.13 5.78 8.94
N GLU A 76 -3.24 6.24 10.17
CA GLU A 76 -4.32 7.10 10.63
C GLU A 76 -3.79 8.54 10.78
N CYS A 77 -4.48 9.50 10.20
CA CYS A 77 -4.12 10.91 10.30
C CYS A 77 -5.35 11.80 10.37
N THR A 78 -5.21 12.97 10.98
CA THR A 78 -6.23 14.00 11.01
C THR A 78 -6.21 14.79 9.71
N GLY A 79 -7.35 14.97 9.09
CA GLY A 79 -7.49 15.76 7.87
C GLY A 79 -7.23 17.24 8.13
N ARG A 80 -6.19 17.80 7.50
CA ARG A 80 -5.73 19.18 7.67
C ARG A 80 -6.78 20.27 7.40
N ARG A 81 -7.84 19.93 6.63
CA ARG A 81 -8.95 20.87 6.32
C ARG A 81 -10.23 20.55 7.08
N SER A 82 -10.49 19.29 7.38
CA SER A 82 -11.78 18.84 7.92
C SER A 82 -11.71 18.49 9.41
N GLY A 83 -10.54 18.34 10.00
CA GLY A 83 -10.34 17.84 11.36
C GLY A 83 -10.76 16.38 11.57
N ARG A 84 -11.31 15.70 10.54
CA ARG A 84 -11.76 14.31 10.64
C ARG A 84 -10.58 13.36 10.59
N ARG A 85 -10.72 12.21 11.25
CA ARG A 85 -9.76 11.10 11.15
C ARG A 85 -9.93 10.36 9.83
N TYR A 86 -8.81 10.04 9.20
CA TYR A 86 -8.75 9.26 7.96
C TYR A 86 -7.76 8.12 8.13
N THR A 87 -8.17 6.93 7.72
CA THR A 87 -7.33 5.75 7.69
C THR A 87 -6.98 5.43 6.24
N THR A 88 -5.72 5.08 5.99
CA THR A 88 -5.23 4.70 4.65
C THR A 88 -4.35 3.47 4.78
N PRO A 89 -4.66 2.37 4.07
CA PRO A 89 -3.76 1.23 4.00
C PRO A 89 -2.53 1.59 3.17
N ILE A 90 -1.37 1.28 3.70
CA ILE A 90 -0.07 1.55 3.10
C ILE A 90 0.81 0.30 3.16
N ARG A 91 1.85 0.29 2.36
CA ARG A 91 2.99 -0.62 2.55
C ARG A 91 4.03 0.11 3.39
N VAL A 92 4.73 -0.64 4.23
CA VAL A 92 5.71 -0.07 5.15
C VAL A 92 6.86 -1.06 5.33
N VAL A 93 8.05 -0.51 5.51
CA VAL A 93 9.22 -1.22 6.01
C VAL A 93 9.82 -0.42 7.14
N GLU A 94 10.24 -1.11 8.20
CA GLU A 94 10.89 -0.51 9.36
C GLU A 94 12.33 -0.14 9.01
N GLU A 95 12.76 1.02 9.45
CA GLU A 95 14.13 1.53 9.38
C GLU A 95 14.51 2.07 10.78
N ALA A 96 15.78 2.21 11.06
CA ALA A 96 16.24 2.73 12.35
C ALA A 96 15.56 4.08 12.68
N GLY A 97 14.77 4.11 13.77
CA GLY A 97 14.06 5.30 14.24
C GLY A 97 12.76 5.63 13.52
N GLY A 98 12.25 4.73 12.64
CA GLY A 98 11.00 4.99 11.96
C GLY A 98 10.64 4.03 10.82
N PHE A 99 10.05 4.56 9.76
CA PHE A 99 9.44 3.76 8.71
C PHE A 99 9.62 4.38 7.33
N ILE A 100 9.76 3.53 6.33
CA ILE A 100 9.75 3.93 4.91
C ILE A 100 8.44 3.47 4.28
N VAL A 101 7.74 4.41 3.62
CA VAL A 101 6.43 4.21 2.98
C VAL A 101 6.52 4.61 1.51
N PRO A 102 6.28 3.71 0.55
CA PRO A 102 6.31 4.05 -0.87
C PRO A 102 5.10 4.91 -1.24
N LEU A 103 5.34 6.03 -1.94
CA LEU A 103 4.30 6.92 -2.47
C LEU A 103 3.80 6.44 -3.84
N THR A 104 3.13 5.29 -3.87
CA THR A 104 2.60 4.68 -5.09
C THR A 104 1.75 5.63 -5.96
N TYR A 105 1.15 6.66 -5.36
CA TYR A 105 0.31 7.67 -6.04
C TYR A 105 0.96 9.06 -6.05
N GLY A 106 2.27 9.11 -5.80
CA GLY A 106 3.04 10.35 -5.78
C GLY A 106 2.80 11.23 -4.55
N PRO A 107 3.52 12.36 -4.46
CA PRO A 107 3.55 13.21 -3.28
C PRO A 107 2.27 14.03 -3.05
N ARG A 108 1.32 14.02 -3.98
CA ARG A 108 0.02 14.71 -3.83
C ARG A 108 -1.03 13.87 -3.10
N THR A 109 -0.65 12.78 -2.42
CA THR A 109 -1.58 11.95 -1.64
C THR A 109 -2.05 12.67 -0.39
N SER A 110 -3.36 12.50 -0.07
CA SER A 110 -3.97 13.23 1.05
C SER A 110 -3.38 12.86 2.40
N TRP A 111 -3.06 11.58 2.64
CA TRP A 111 -2.49 11.13 3.90
C TRP A 111 -1.10 11.76 4.16
N TYR A 112 -0.25 11.84 3.13
CA TYR A 112 1.06 12.49 3.23
C TYR A 112 0.92 13.98 3.53
N ALA A 113 0.01 14.66 2.81
CA ALA A 113 -0.25 16.08 3.05
C ALA A 113 -0.85 16.34 4.45
N ASN A 114 -1.61 15.39 5.01
CA ASN A 114 -2.15 15.49 6.36
C ASN A 114 -1.05 15.29 7.42
N LEU A 115 -0.15 14.30 7.23
CA LEU A 115 0.99 14.09 8.14
C LEU A 115 1.99 15.25 8.14
N ARG A 116 2.10 15.99 7.05
CA ARG A 116 2.88 17.25 7.03
C ARG A 116 2.26 18.34 7.89
N ALA A 117 0.98 18.27 8.16
CA ALA A 117 0.26 19.25 8.97
C ALA A 117 0.18 18.85 10.46
N GLY A 118 0.48 17.60 10.80
CA GLY A 118 0.48 17.12 12.17
C GLY A 118 0.75 15.62 12.26
N PRO A 119 1.00 15.10 13.46
CA PRO A 119 1.33 13.70 13.67
C PRO A 119 0.17 12.77 13.31
N GLY A 120 0.49 11.50 13.09
CA GLY A 120 -0.45 10.42 12.86
C GLY A 120 -0.13 9.19 13.69
N GLN A 121 -0.89 8.13 13.45
CA GLN A 121 -0.68 6.82 14.06
C GLN A 121 -0.50 5.77 12.97
N LEU A 122 0.50 4.94 13.12
CA LEU A 122 0.77 3.77 12.29
C LEU A 122 0.32 2.52 13.03
N HIS A 123 -0.69 1.83 12.49
CA HIS A 123 -1.12 0.52 12.99
C HIS A 123 -0.41 -0.56 12.18
N TRP A 124 0.55 -1.23 12.80
CA TRP A 124 1.40 -2.21 12.14
C TRP A 124 1.78 -3.36 13.06
N GLN A 125 1.59 -4.58 12.60
CA GLN A 125 1.91 -5.82 13.34
C GLN A 125 1.36 -5.86 14.77
N GLY A 126 0.12 -5.39 14.96
CA GLY A 126 -0.54 -5.33 16.26
C GLY A 126 -0.09 -4.17 17.16
N ARG A 127 0.86 -3.34 16.71
CA ARG A 127 1.34 -2.15 17.44
C ARG A 127 0.65 -0.90 16.89
N THR A 128 0.42 0.06 17.74
CA THR A 128 0.01 1.43 17.38
C THR A 128 1.16 2.37 17.74
N ILE A 129 1.74 2.99 16.73
CA ILE A 129 2.98 3.75 16.82
C ILE A 129 2.68 5.18 16.38
N ALA A 130 3.01 6.16 17.23
CA ALA A 130 2.93 7.56 16.85
C ALA A 130 4.02 7.88 15.83
N VAL A 131 3.65 8.50 14.72
CA VAL A 131 4.58 8.85 13.64
C VAL A 131 4.40 10.29 13.19
N GLY A 132 5.49 10.89 12.73
CA GLY A 132 5.49 12.27 12.26
C GLY A 132 6.70 12.60 11.39
N ASN A 133 6.97 13.90 11.23
CA ASN A 133 8.13 14.43 10.49
C ASN A 133 8.33 13.77 9.12
N PRO A 134 7.29 13.74 8.27
CA PRO A 134 7.35 13.04 7.00
C PRO A 134 8.35 13.71 6.05
N THR A 135 9.43 13.02 5.72
CA THR A 135 10.47 13.48 4.79
C THR A 135 10.40 12.71 3.49
N LEU A 136 10.42 13.43 2.36
CA LEU A 136 10.42 12.84 1.03
C LEU A 136 11.84 12.34 0.70
N VAL A 137 11.94 11.08 0.27
CA VAL A 137 13.22 10.46 -0.12
C VAL A 137 13.09 9.81 -1.49
N PRO A 138 14.13 9.86 -2.35
CA PRO A 138 14.12 9.14 -3.61
C PRO A 138 14.02 7.63 -3.37
N THR A 139 13.19 6.94 -4.15
CA THR A 139 13.02 5.48 -3.99
C THR A 139 14.32 4.73 -4.19
N GLY A 140 15.19 5.17 -5.10
CA GLY A 140 16.47 4.53 -5.38
C GLY A 140 17.38 4.40 -4.16
N THR A 141 17.31 5.35 -3.21
CA THR A 141 18.14 5.34 -2.00
C THR A 141 17.66 4.36 -0.93
N VAL A 142 16.37 4.00 -0.94
CA VAL A 142 15.73 3.17 0.09
C VAL A 142 15.15 1.86 -0.42
N ALA A 143 15.23 1.61 -1.74
CA ALA A 143 14.64 0.43 -2.37
C ALA A 143 15.20 -0.89 -1.82
N HIS A 144 16.45 -0.91 -1.38
CA HIS A 144 17.13 -2.07 -0.82
C HIS A 144 16.51 -2.54 0.51
N LEU A 145 15.84 -1.65 1.25
CA LEU A 145 15.17 -1.95 2.51
C LEU A 145 13.91 -2.82 2.33
N PHE A 146 13.31 -2.78 1.14
CA PHE A 146 12.12 -3.58 0.87
C PHE A 146 12.47 -5.04 0.60
N PRO A 147 11.73 -6.00 1.20
CA PRO A 147 11.86 -7.42 0.85
C PRO A 147 11.66 -7.64 -0.67
N PRO A 148 12.28 -8.67 -1.27
CA PRO A 148 12.24 -8.89 -2.72
C PRO A 148 10.85 -8.80 -3.36
N PRO A 149 9.77 -9.41 -2.82
CA PRO A 149 8.43 -9.27 -3.39
C PRO A 149 7.90 -7.83 -3.36
N SER A 150 8.18 -7.09 -2.29
CA SER A 150 7.78 -5.68 -2.15
C SER A 150 8.61 -4.77 -3.03
N ARG A 151 9.90 -5.01 -3.15
CA ARG A 151 10.81 -4.28 -4.05
C ARG A 151 10.35 -4.39 -5.50
N PHE A 152 9.97 -5.59 -5.92
CA PHE A 152 9.40 -5.80 -7.25
C PHE A 152 8.11 -4.99 -7.46
N LEU A 153 7.22 -4.93 -6.48
CA LEU A 153 5.99 -4.14 -6.56
C LEU A 153 6.27 -2.63 -6.58
N VAL A 154 7.24 -2.14 -5.80
CA VAL A 154 7.67 -0.74 -5.79
C VAL A 154 8.24 -0.35 -7.15
N TRP A 155 9.07 -1.23 -7.72
CA TRP A 155 9.61 -1.06 -9.08
C TRP A 155 8.52 -1.12 -10.14
N LEU A 156 7.58 -2.07 -10.07
CA LEU A 156 6.47 -2.22 -11.02
C LEU A 156 5.54 -1.01 -10.99
N ASP A 157 5.25 -0.49 -9.81
CA ASP A 157 4.42 0.71 -9.60
C ASP A 157 5.15 2.00 -9.99
N ARG A 158 6.44 1.94 -10.35
CA ARG A 158 7.31 3.09 -10.62
C ARG A 158 7.14 4.21 -9.60
N THR A 159 7.30 3.83 -8.36
CA THR A 159 7.28 4.76 -7.25
C THR A 159 8.60 5.54 -7.24
N ASP A 160 8.59 6.80 -7.66
CA ASP A 160 9.79 7.63 -7.71
C ASP A 160 10.23 8.10 -6.33
N HIS A 161 9.29 8.21 -5.40
CA HIS A 161 9.52 8.73 -4.05
C HIS A 161 8.90 7.83 -2.98
N CYS A 162 9.62 7.72 -1.87
CA CYS A 162 9.12 7.20 -0.61
C CYS A 162 9.00 8.33 0.42
N VAL A 163 8.28 8.08 1.49
CA VAL A 163 8.25 8.94 2.67
C VAL A 163 8.95 8.21 3.79
N ARG A 164 9.93 8.87 4.42
CA ARG A 164 10.46 8.49 5.71
C ARG A 164 9.58 9.12 6.77
N LEU A 165 9.08 8.31 7.69
CA LEU A 165 8.33 8.70 8.87
C LEU A 165 9.18 8.43 10.10
N GLU A 166 9.29 9.39 10.99
CA GLU A 166 9.93 9.20 12.29
C GLU A 166 8.92 8.59 13.28
N GLU A 167 9.38 7.64 14.10
CA GLU A 167 8.66 7.20 15.27
C GLU A 167 8.75 8.29 16.34
N LEU A 168 7.60 8.82 16.75
CA LEU A 168 7.53 9.81 17.81
C LEU A 168 7.49 9.07 19.14
N THR A 169 8.58 9.18 19.92
CA THR A 169 8.60 8.66 21.28
C THR A 169 7.52 9.37 22.09
N PRO A 170 6.67 8.65 22.86
CA PRO A 170 5.75 9.31 23.77
C PRO A 170 6.56 10.23 24.67
N ARG A 171 6.28 11.54 24.63
CA ARG A 171 6.82 12.43 25.65
C ARG A 171 6.37 11.85 26.99
N ALA A 172 7.32 11.38 27.81
CA ALA A 172 7.05 11.13 29.19
C ALA A 172 6.45 12.44 29.74
N HIS A 173 5.18 12.38 30.12
CA HIS A 173 4.58 13.48 30.87
C HIS A 173 5.38 13.57 32.16
N SER A 174 6.23 14.57 32.25
CA SER A 174 6.80 15.02 33.51
C SER A 174 5.62 15.44 34.38
N ALA A 175 5.19 14.54 35.24
CA ALA A 175 4.30 14.88 36.33
C ALA A 175 5.04 15.90 37.23
N HIS A 176 4.55 17.10 37.22
CA HIS A 176 4.82 18.10 38.30
C HIS A 176 3.64 18.09 39.27
#